data_6a4e5fcf5dce70a441c743a94e1a97cf
#
_entry.id   6a4e5fcf5dce70a441c743a94e1a97cf
#
_cell.length_a   1.000
_cell.length_b   1.000
_cell.length_c   1.000
_cell.angle_alpha   90.00
_cell.angle_beta   90.00
_cell.angle_gamma   90.00
#
_symmetry.space_group_name_H-M   'P 1'
#
loop_
_entity.id
_entity.type
_entity.pdbx_description
1 polymer ?
#
loop_
_entity_poly.entity_id
_entity_poly.type
_entity_poly.pdbx_seq_one_letter_code
_entity_poly.pdbx_strand_id
1 'polypeptide(L)'
;MTSVVSVVERLPVVVGVDGTPADLQVVDTAAEEAAFRGVPLHVVHAWPGRLVSWSRHRAAADQPDGRHLLELAIRRVQLAYPSLVVGTQLVDEGAAEALVRWSARAGLLVVRHRDEAGLGHGWGSTAAYVAHHSVCPLLVHRGAVPSRGPVAVAVSGRHTASLRSAFEAAARAGCGVTAVHVREAGGDTGDRLDTALAEWADQWPDVPVDRLVIDEDEVAYTIDRASRRCRLLIAGRGRKGWSVEAVYNSGGVAGGRQLCPVLLVPPGWPVGGRVPAEASRPAGY
;
A
#
# COMPACT_ATOMS: atom_id res chain seq x y z
N MET A 1 13.04 38.58 16.61
CA MET A 1 13.23 37.12 16.71
C MET A 1 12.24 36.49 15.76
N THR A 2 12.71 36.20 14.58
CA THR A 2 11.88 35.71 13.46
C THR A 2 11.80 34.17 13.56
N SER A 3 10.60 33.69 13.82
CA SER A 3 10.31 32.26 13.92
C SER A 3 10.48 31.63 12.52
N VAL A 4 11.53 30.85 12.29
CA VAL A 4 11.71 30.04 11.10
C VAL A 4 10.75 28.86 11.23
N VAL A 5 9.58 28.98 10.64
CA VAL A 5 8.68 27.85 10.43
C VAL A 5 9.35 26.96 9.38
N SER A 6 9.98 25.87 9.83
CA SER A 6 10.49 24.83 8.96
C SER A 6 9.28 24.23 8.23
N VAL A 7 9.13 24.58 6.95
CA VAL A 7 8.19 23.93 6.02
C VAL A 7 8.66 22.49 5.86
N VAL A 8 8.03 21.59 6.59
CA VAL A 8 8.28 20.15 6.45
C VAL A 8 7.69 19.75 5.09
N GLU A 9 8.56 19.55 4.12
CA GLU A 9 8.21 19.05 2.80
C GLU A 9 7.48 17.70 2.97
N ARG A 10 6.18 17.67 2.62
CA ARG A 10 5.38 16.43 2.71
C ARG A 10 5.67 15.60 1.49
N LEU A 11 6.02 14.33 1.73
CA LEU A 11 6.35 13.39 0.66
C LEU A 11 5.12 13.05 -0.20
N PRO A 12 5.27 12.97 -1.54
CA PRO A 12 4.17 12.70 -2.46
C PRO A 12 3.61 11.28 -2.33
N VAL A 13 2.40 11.10 -2.85
CA VAL A 13 1.90 9.77 -3.21
C VAL A 13 2.44 9.43 -4.60
N VAL A 14 2.94 8.20 -4.77
CA VAL A 14 3.44 7.70 -6.06
C VAL A 14 2.58 6.52 -6.50
N VAL A 15 2.16 6.50 -7.77
CA VAL A 15 1.41 5.37 -8.34
C VAL A 15 2.13 4.80 -9.55
N GLY A 16 2.28 3.47 -9.57
CA GLY A 16 2.77 2.74 -10.74
C GLY A 16 1.64 2.30 -11.65
N VAL A 17 1.75 2.59 -12.95
CA VAL A 17 0.78 2.20 -13.99
C VAL A 17 1.45 1.36 -15.08
N ASP A 18 0.70 0.42 -15.67
CA ASP A 18 1.23 -0.54 -16.66
C ASP A 18 0.58 -0.44 -18.05
N GLY A 19 -0.36 0.49 -18.22
CA GLY A 19 -1.04 0.73 -19.50
C GLY A 19 -2.33 -0.07 -19.69
N THR A 20 -2.80 -0.77 -18.67
CA THR A 20 -4.06 -1.51 -18.76
C THR A 20 -5.27 -0.63 -18.37
N PRO A 21 -6.50 -0.94 -18.84
CA PRO A 21 -7.70 -0.19 -18.45
C PRO A 21 -7.96 -0.19 -16.94
N ALA A 22 -7.48 -1.20 -16.21
CA ALA A 22 -7.63 -1.29 -14.76
C ALA A 22 -6.75 -0.28 -14.00
N ASP A 23 -5.75 0.31 -14.64
CA ASP A 23 -4.89 1.35 -14.05
C ASP A 23 -5.67 2.61 -13.66
N LEU A 24 -6.77 2.89 -14.34
CA LEU A 24 -7.60 4.05 -14.01
C LEU A 24 -8.14 4.00 -12.57
N GLN A 25 -8.50 2.81 -12.09
CA GLN A 25 -8.96 2.63 -10.71
C GLN A 25 -7.83 2.84 -9.68
N VAL A 26 -6.62 2.40 -10.02
CA VAL A 26 -5.45 2.57 -9.16
C VAL A 26 -5.03 4.04 -9.09
N VAL A 27 -5.10 4.75 -10.22
CA VAL A 27 -4.86 6.20 -10.28
C VAL A 27 -5.90 6.96 -9.44
N ASP A 28 -7.19 6.58 -9.50
CA ASP A 28 -8.23 7.19 -8.66
C ASP A 28 -7.93 6.99 -7.17
N THR A 29 -7.58 5.77 -6.77
CA THR A 29 -7.20 5.46 -5.37
C THR A 29 -6.00 6.29 -4.92
N ALA A 30 -4.99 6.43 -5.77
CA ALA A 30 -3.80 7.22 -5.45
C ALA A 30 -4.11 8.72 -5.38
N ALA A 31 -4.98 9.22 -6.25
CA ALA A 31 -5.41 10.62 -6.25
C ALA A 31 -6.23 10.95 -4.99
N GLU A 32 -7.13 10.06 -4.57
CA GLU A 32 -7.88 10.19 -3.31
C GLU A 32 -6.93 10.25 -2.11
N GLU A 33 -5.94 9.37 -2.05
CA GLU A 33 -4.93 9.36 -0.98
C GLU A 33 -4.07 10.64 -0.99
N ALA A 34 -3.67 11.13 -2.16
CA ALA A 34 -2.88 12.34 -2.29
C ALA A 34 -3.69 13.59 -1.88
N ALA A 35 -4.94 13.70 -2.33
CA ALA A 35 -5.84 14.80 -1.98
C ALA A 35 -6.13 14.82 -0.48
N PHE A 36 -6.42 13.65 0.11
CA PHE A 36 -6.65 13.53 1.55
C PHE A 36 -5.43 13.97 2.37
N ARG A 37 -4.23 13.57 1.96
CA ARG A 37 -2.97 13.93 2.64
C ARG A 37 -2.52 15.37 2.35
N GLY A 38 -3.12 16.04 1.36
CA GLY A 38 -2.71 17.38 0.91
C GLY A 38 -1.28 17.38 0.35
N VAL A 39 -0.90 16.34 -0.40
CA VAL A 39 0.43 16.16 -1.01
C VAL A 39 0.31 15.96 -2.52
N PRO A 40 1.38 16.20 -3.31
CA PRO A 40 1.37 15.90 -4.74
C PRO A 40 1.18 14.42 -5.05
N LEU A 41 0.62 14.13 -6.25
CA LEU A 41 0.58 12.80 -6.84
C LEU A 41 1.65 12.71 -7.94
N HIS A 42 2.42 11.60 -7.97
CA HIS A 42 3.30 11.25 -9.07
C HIS A 42 2.84 9.95 -9.73
N VAL A 43 2.56 10.01 -11.04
CA VAL A 43 2.21 8.83 -11.85
C VAL A 43 3.46 8.37 -12.59
N VAL A 44 3.88 7.14 -12.34
CA VAL A 44 5.10 6.55 -12.91
C VAL A 44 4.73 5.40 -13.83
N HIS A 45 5.20 5.47 -15.08
CA HIS A 45 5.12 4.38 -16.04
C HIS A 45 6.52 3.92 -16.41
N ALA A 46 6.77 2.62 -16.29
CA ALA A 46 8.05 2.02 -16.65
C ALA A 46 7.97 1.44 -18.07
N TRP A 47 8.88 1.87 -18.91
CA TRP A 47 9.04 1.44 -20.30
C TRP A 47 10.44 0.86 -20.51
N PRO A 48 10.68 -0.45 -20.36
CA PRO A 48 11.99 -1.04 -20.62
C PRO A 48 12.23 -1.16 -22.14
N GLY A 49 12.47 -0.03 -22.80
CA GLY A 49 12.55 0.06 -24.28
C GLY A 49 13.71 -0.69 -24.93
N ARG A 50 14.74 -1.06 -24.17
CA ARG A 50 15.94 -1.72 -24.70
C ARG A 50 16.18 -3.14 -24.21
N LEU A 51 15.52 -3.58 -23.13
CA LEU A 51 15.86 -4.85 -22.46
C LEU A 51 14.93 -6.02 -22.78
N VAL A 52 13.81 -5.84 -23.49
CA VAL A 52 12.83 -6.89 -23.72
C VAL A 52 12.83 -7.38 -25.16
N SER A 53 13.97 -7.89 -25.62
CA SER A 53 14.05 -8.71 -26.87
C SER A 53 13.58 -10.15 -26.65
N TRP A 54 13.19 -10.58 -25.44
CA TRP A 54 13.05 -11.99 -25.13
C TRP A 54 11.63 -12.50 -24.89
N SER A 55 10.61 -11.67 -24.80
CA SER A 55 9.23 -12.14 -24.71
C SER A 55 8.38 -11.65 -25.88
N ARG A 56 8.33 -12.43 -26.93
CA ARG A 56 7.53 -12.21 -28.17
C ARG A 56 6.01 -12.22 -27.96
N HIS A 57 5.53 -12.25 -26.73
CA HIS A 57 4.09 -12.41 -26.42
C HIS A 57 3.44 -11.24 -25.70
N ARG A 58 4.18 -10.14 -25.47
CA ARG A 58 3.62 -8.88 -24.99
C ARG A 58 3.89 -7.83 -26.04
N ALA A 59 2.82 -7.37 -26.71
CA ALA A 59 2.89 -6.13 -27.47
C ALA A 59 3.36 -5.06 -26.48
N ALA A 60 4.66 -4.72 -26.59
CA ALA A 60 5.21 -3.61 -25.85
C ALA A 60 4.43 -2.38 -26.33
N ALA A 61 3.67 -1.74 -25.44
CA ALA A 61 3.12 -0.44 -25.74
C ALA A 61 4.27 0.45 -26.21
N ASP A 62 4.13 1.13 -27.31
CA ASP A 62 5.20 1.98 -27.82
C ASP A 62 5.41 3.20 -26.90
N GLN A 63 6.60 3.76 -26.87
CA GLN A 63 6.90 4.96 -26.05
C GLN A 63 5.85 6.08 -26.22
N PRO A 64 5.27 6.31 -27.42
CA PRO A 64 4.12 7.18 -27.61
C PRO A 64 2.92 6.78 -26.77
N ASP A 65 2.61 5.49 -26.64
CA ASP A 65 1.48 4.98 -25.85
C ASP A 65 1.70 5.21 -24.35
N GLY A 66 2.92 5.05 -23.85
CA GLY A 66 3.26 5.35 -22.46
C GLY A 66 3.06 6.84 -22.11
N ARG A 67 3.39 7.77 -23.00
CA ARG A 67 3.14 9.20 -22.81
C ARG A 67 1.64 9.51 -22.84
N HIS A 68 0.92 8.94 -23.78
CA HIS A 68 -0.53 9.10 -23.89
C HIS A 68 -1.24 8.56 -22.64
N LEU A 69 -0.81 7.41 -22.11
CA LEU A 69 -1.30 6.87 -20.85
C LEU A 69 -1.14 7.86 -19.69
N LEU A 70 0.04 8.46 -19.55
CA LEU A 70 0.32 9.45 -18.51
C LEU A 70 -0.54 10.71 -18.67
N GLU A 71 -0.78 11.17 -19.90
CA GLU A 71 -1.70 12.29 -20.18
C GLU A 71 -3.15 11.97 -19.80
N LEU A 72 -3.61 10.76 -20.10
CA LEU A 72 -4.94 10.31 -19.70
C LEU A 72 -5.08 10.27 -18.17
N ALA A 73 -4.06 9.78 -17.48
CA ALA A 73 -4.04 9.76 -16.01
C ALA A 73 -4.11 11.18 -15.43
N ILE A 74 -3.33 12.14 -15.97
CA ILE A 74 -3.39 13.55 -15.54
C ILE A 74 -4.80 14.10 -15.73
N ARG A 75 -5.39 13.97 -16.93
CA ARG A 75 -6.72 14.50 -17.23
C ARG A 75 -7.77 13.94 -16.29
N ARG A 76 -7.71 12.62 -16.02
CA ARG A 76 -8.65 11.97 -15.10
C ARG A 76 -8.54 12.55 -13.69
N VAL A 77 -7.33 12.68 -13.17
CA VAL A 77 -7.11 13.23 -11.83
C VAL A 77 -7.56 14.68 -11.74
N GLN A 78 -7.21 15.51 -12.74
CA GLN A 78 -7.57 16.93 -12.76
C GLN A 78 -9.08 17.16 -12.84
N LEU A 79 -9.84 16.25 -13.49
CA LEU A 79 -11.31 16.31 -13.51
C LEU A 79 -11.92 16.04 -12.13
N ALA A 80 -11.35 15.10 -11.36
CA ALA A 80 -11.86 14.75 -10.04
C ALA A 80 -11.30 15.64 -8.91
N TYR A 81 -10.05 16.08 -9.07
CA TYR A 81 -9.30 16.86 -8.07
C TYR A 81 -8.56 18.03 -8.73
N PRO A 82 -9.26 19.13 -9.12
CA PRO A 82 -8.67 20.23 -9.91
C PRO A 82 -7.48 20.93 -9.24
N SER A 83 -7.42 20.92 -7.91
CA SER A 83 -6.35 21.57 -7.13
C SER A 83 -5.17 20.64 -6.83
N LEU A 84 -5.27 19.35 -7.16
CA LEU A 84 -4.20 18.40 -6.88
C LEU A 84 -3.02 18.58 -7.86
N VAL A 85 -1.83 18.78 -7.31
CA VAL A 85 -0.61 18.83 -8.11
C VAL A 85 -0.26 17.43 -8.58
N VAL A 86 -0.19 17.24 -9.92
CA VAL A 86 0.10 15.94 -10.53
C VAL A 86 1.38 16.04 -11.36
N GLY A 87 2.36 15.22 -11.03
CA GLY A 87 3.55 14.97 -11.83
C GLY A 87 3.49 13.62 -12.54
N THR A 88 4.16 13.49 -13.67
CA THR A 88 4.28 12.21 -14.39
C THR A 88 5.73 11.90 -14.71
N GLN A 89 6.06 10.62 -14.75
CA GLN A 89 7.40 10.17 -15.10
C GLN A 89 7.33 8.89 -15.95
N LEU A 90 7.89 8.98 -17.15
CA LEU A 90 8.20 7.80 -17.97
C LEU A 90 9.65 7.41 -17.69
N VAL A 91 9.90 6.16 -17.29
CA VAL A 91 11.24 5.67 -16.94
C VAL A 91 11.64 4.51 -17.85
N ASP A 92 12.90 4.51 -18.31
CA ASP A 92 13.48 3.46 -19.18
C ASP A 92 14.22 2.42 -18.33
N GLU A 93 13.47 1.68 -17.53
CA GLU A 93 13.97 0.63 -16.63
C GLU A 93 12.87 -0.33 -16.24
N GLY A 94 13.20 -1.39 -15.46
CA GLY A 94 12.22 -2.33 -14.90
C GLY A 94 11.25 -1.64 -13.93
N ALA A 95 9.96 -2.01 -14.03
CA ALA A 95 8.91 -1.39 -13.20
C ALA A 95 9.15 -1.60 -11.70
N ALA A 96 9.65 -2.76 -11.31
CA ALA A 96 9.87 -3.10 -9.92
C ALA A 96 10.99 -2.25 -9.30
N GLU A 97 12.12 -2.14 -9.99
CA GLU A 97 13.28 -1.36 -9.58
C GLU A 97 12.97 0.13 -9.55
N ALA A 98 12.26 0.62 -10.58
CA ALA A 98 11.80 2.01 -10.64
C ALA A 98 10.95 2.37 -9.41
N LEU A 99 9.94 1.56 -9.12
CA LEU A 99 9.02 1.81 -8.00
C LEU A 99 9.71 1.71 -6.64
N VAL A 100 10.62 0.75 -6.45
CA VAL A 100 11.44 0.68 -5.22
C VAL A 100 12.29 1.94 -5.06
N ARG A 101 12.90 2.45 -6.12
CA ARG A 101 13.67 3.69 -6.06
C ARG A 101 12.77 4.90 -5.76
N TRP A 102 11.56 4.97 -6.33
CA TRP A 102 10.58 5.99 -6.00
C TRP A 102 10.10 5.92 -4.55
N SER A 103 10.05 4.74 -3.94
CA SER A 103 9.62 4.58 -2.55
C SER A 103 10.49 5.36 -1.54
N ALA A 104 11.76 5.63 -1.88
CA ALA A 104 12.65 6.45 -1.05
C ALA A 104 12.27 7.94 -1.02
N ARG A 105 11.38 8.39 -1.91
CA ARG A 105 10.93 9.78 -2.05
C ARG A 105 9.42 9.93 -1.93
N ALA A 106 8.73 8.86 -1.52
CA ALA A 106 7.27 8.80 -1.41
C ALA A 106 6.82 8.65 0.04
N GLY A 107 5.68 9.26 0.36
CA GLY A 107 4.96 9.03 1.62
C GLY A 107 4.03 7.82 1.54
N LEU A 108 3.66 7.43 0.32
CA LEU A 108 2.87 6.25 -0.02
C LEU A 108 3.17 5.84 -1.45
N LEU A 109 3.38 4.55 -1.67
CA LEU A 109 3.42 3.96 -2.99
C LEU A 109 2.15 3.17 -3.23
N VAL A 110 1.54 3.32 -4.42
CA VAL A 110 0.31 2.63 -4.81
C VAL A 110 0.58 1.79 -6.05
N VAL A 111 0.24 0.52 -6.00
CA VAL A 111 0.37 -0.40 -7.13
C VAL A 111 -0.89 -1.26 -7.27
N ARG A 112 -1.10 -1.77 -8.47
CA ARG A 112 -2.17 -2.73 -8.71
C ARG A 112 -1.70 -4.16 -8.46
N HIS A 113 -2.57 -4.95 -7.86
CA HIS A 113 -2.48 -6.41 -7.94
C HIS A 113 -2.78 -6.84 -9.37
N ARG A 114 -1.87 -7.57 -9.97
CA ARG A 114 -2.08 -8.15 -11.28
C ARG A 114 -2.51 -9.61 -11.10
N ASP A 115 -3.79 -9.86 -11.34
CA ASP A 115 -4.30 -11.23 -11.44
C ASP A 115 -3.91 -11.76 -12.81
N GLU A 116 -2.80 -12.47 -12.92
CA GLU A 116 -2.47 -13.20 -14.14
C GLU A 116 -3.41 -14.40 -14.20
N ALA A 117 -4.50 -14.22 -14.93
CA ALA A 117 -5.50 -15.24 -15.15
C ALA A 117 -4.83 -16.55 -15.60
N GLY A 118 -4.84 -17.55 -14.75
CA GLY A 118 -4.51 -18.93 -15.08
C GLY A 118 -3.25 -19.53 -14.48
N LEU A 119 -2.35 -18.78 -13.87
CA LEU A 119 -1.13 -19.34 -13.26
C LEU A 119 -1.10 -19.26 -11.73
N GLY A 120 -2.25 -19.09 -11.13
CA GLY A 120 -2.51 -19.16 -9.69
C GLY A 120 -1.39 -18.66 -8.79
N HIS A 121 -1.70 -17.81 -7.84
CA HIS A 121 -0.88 -17.50 -6.68
C HIS A 121 0.02 -16.27 -6.82
N GLY A 122 -0.44 -15.16 -6.29
CA GLY A 122 0.40 -14.03 -5.95
C GLY A 122 0.05 -12.70 -6.65
N TRP A 123 0.63 -11.63 -6.13
CA TRP A 123 0.36 -10.24 -6.57
C TRP A 123 0.98 -9.85 -7.93
N GLY A 124 1.55 -10.79 -8.68
CA GLY A 124 2.43 -10.51 -9.80
C GLY A 124 3.83 -10.11 -9.34
N SER A 125 4.83 -10.31 -10.21
CA SER A 125 6.24 -10.14 -9.86
C SER A 125 6.60 -8.72 -9.39
N THR A 126 6.02 -7.68 -10.01
CA THR A 126 6.29 -6.27 -9.63
C THR A 126 5.76 -5.93 -8.25
N ALA A 127 4.49 -6.20 -7.96
CA ALA A 127 3.90 -5.88 -6.66
C ALA A 127 4.56 -6.65 -5.51
N ALA A 128 4.89 -7.93 -5.73
CA ALA A 128 5.61 -8.76 -4.78
C ALA A 128 7.02 -8.21 -4.49
N TYR A 129 7.78 -7.90 -5.54
CA TYR A 129 9.12 -7.33 -5.38
C TYR A 129 9.08 -6.00 -4.62
N VAL A 130 8.17 -5.10 -5.00
CA VAL A 130 7.99 -3.81 -4.32
C VAL A 130 7.56 -4.00 -2.86
N ALA A 131 6.70 -4.98 -2.56
CA ALA A 131 6.28 -5.28 -1.19
C ALA A 131 7.45 -5.67 -0.28
N HIS A 132 8.47 -6.34 -0.82
CA HIS A 132 9.67 -6.72 -0.06
C HIS A 132 10.70 -5.59 0.07
N HIS A 133 10.79 -4.70 -0.92
CA HIS A 133 11.92 -3.76 -1.04
C HIS A 133 11.52 -2.28 -0.84
N SER A 134 10.23 -1.93 -0.86
CA SER A 134 9.79 -0.55 -0.63
C SER A 134 10.20 -0.05 0.76
N VAL A 135 10.71 1.17 0.84
CA VAL A 135 11.05 1.82 2.12
C VAL A 135 9.94 2.73 2.65
N CYS A 136 8.88 2.97 1.87
CA CYS A 136 7.65 3.64 2.31
C CYS A 136 6.48 2.67 2.40
N PRO A 137 5.34 3.05 3.00
CA PRO A 137 4.11 2.28 2.94
C PRO A 137 3.69 1.98 1.50
N LEU A 138 3.22 0.76 1.27
CA LEU A 138 2.75 0.27 -0.02
C LEU A 138 1.28 -0.10 0.06
N LEU A 139 0.45 0.57 -0.74
CA LEU A 139 -0.94 0.21 -0.95
C LEU A 139 -1.07 -0.65 -2.21
N VAL A 140 -1.48 -1.89 -2.04
CA VAL A 140 -1.78 -2.82 -3.15
C VAL A 140 -3.27 -2.80 -3.41
N HIS A 141 -3.67 -2.21 -4.54
CA HIS A 141 -5.05 -2.19 -4.99
C HIS A 141 -5.43 -3.54 -5.61
N ARG A 142 -6.52 -4.17 -5.13
CA ARG A 142 -6.94 -5.52 -5.51
C ARG A 142 -8.35 -5.59 -6.11
N GLY A 143 -8.75 -4.56 -6.82
CA GLY A 143 -10.09 -4.41 -7.38
C GLY A 143 -10.89 -3.28 -6.71
N ALA A 144 -12.21 -3.30 -6.81
CA ALA A 144 -13.03 -2.26 -6.22
C ALA A 144 -12.94 -2.30 -4.70
N VAL A 145 -12.73 -1.12 -4.10
CA VAL A 145 -12.72 -0.98 -2.63
C VAL A 145 -14.12 -1.25 -2.10
N PRO A 146 -14.30 -2.19 -1.15
CA PRO A 146 -15.58 -2.37 -0.50
C PRO A 146 -16.02 -1.07 0.19
N SER A 147 -17.23 -0.62 -0.08
CA SER A 147 -17.77 0.62 0.51
C SER A 147 -18.12 0.47 2.00
N ARG A 148 -18.17 -0.75 2.50
CA ARG A 148 -18.57 -1.10 3.87
C ARG A 148 -17.58 -2.06 4.50
N GLY A 149 -17.62 -2.14 5.83
CA GLY A 149 -16.79 -3.02 6.64
C GLY A 149 -15.72 -2.24 7.42
N PRO A 150 -15.12 -2.87 8.44
CA PRO A 150 -14.07 -2.28 9.25
C PRO A 150 -12.73 -2.22 8.50
N VAL A 151 -11.78 -1.52 9.09
CA VAL A 151 -10.36 -1.64 8.75
C VAL A 151 -9.77 -2.77 9.58
N ALA A 152 -9.21 -3.81 8.95
CA ALA A 152 -8.49 -4.87 9.67
C ALA A 152 -7.01 -4.51 9.77
N VAL A 153 -6.41 -4.70 10.95
CA VAL A 153 -4.97 -4.50 11.16
C VAL A 153 -4.34 -5.70 11.86
N ALA A 154 -3.27 -6.23 11.26
CA ALA A 154 -2.45 -7.25 11.91
C ALA A 154 -1.53 -6.59 12.93
N VAL A 155 -1.67 -6.99 14.19
CA VAL A 155 -0.87 -6.45 15.31
C VAL A 155 0.16 -7.49 15.73
N SER A 156 1.43 -7.17 15.53
CA SER A 156 2.56 -7.97 16.00
C SER A 156 3.57 -7.06 16.68
N GLY A 157 3.79 -7.25 17.98
CA GLY A 157 4.73 -6.43 18.75
C GLY A 157 4.38 -4.93 18.75
N ARG A 158 5.40 -4.06 18.74
CA ARG A 158 5.26 -2.60 18.85
C ARG A 158 5.09 -1.90 17.50
N HIS A 159 4.28 -2.43 16.58
CA HIS A 159 4.08 -1.80 15.26
C HIS A 159 3.10 -0.60 15.33
N THR A 160 3.52 0.47 15.96
CA THR A 160 2.74 1.70 16.15
C THR A 160 2.30 2.34 14.83
N ALA A 161 3.12 2.27 13.77
CA ALA A 161 2.79 2.87 12.48
C ALA A 161 1.62 2.18 11.76
N SER A 162 1.49 0.84 11.88
CA SER A 162 0.35 0.10 11.32
C SER A 162 -0.94 0.42 12.07
N LEU A 163 -0.90 0.48 13.40
CA LEU A 163 -2.05 0.87 14.22
C LEU A 163 -2.49 2.29 13.90
N ARG A 164 -1.56 3.25 13.85
CA ARG A 164 -1.88 4.62 13.45
C ARG A 164 -2.60 4.66 12.11
N SER A 165 -2.05 4.00 11.09
CA SER A 165 -2.66 3.95 9.76
C SER A 165 -4.07 3.36 9.80
N ALA A 166 -4.32 2.38 10.69
CA ALA A 166 -5.63 1.76 10.85
C ALA A 166 -6.65 2.73 11.46
N PHE A 167 -6.29 3.42 12.54
CA PHE A 167 -7.17 4.40 13.17
C PHE A 167 -7.45 5.59 12.27
N GLU A 168 -6.42 6.14 11.59
CA GLU A 168 -6.61 7.22 10.61
C GLU A 168 -7.55 6.81 9.46
N ALA A 169 -7.36 5.60 8.90
CA ALA A 169 -8.22 5.09 7.84
C ALA A 169 -9.66 4.83 8.32
N ALA A 170 -9.83 4.28 9.51
CA ALA A 170 -11.13 4.01 10.09
C ALA A 170 -11.90 5.29 10.44
N ALA A 171 -11.24 6.28 11.05
CA ALA A 171 -11.82 7.57 11.35
C ALA A 171 -12.28 8.30 10.07
N ARG A 172 -11.42 8.32 9.03
CA ARG A 172 -11.76 8.88 7.71
C ARG A 172 -12.99 8.22 7.10
N ALA A 173 -13.11 6.93 7.28
CA ALA A 173 -14.18 6.13 6.67
C ALA A 173 -15.44 6.03 7.53
N GLY A 174 -15.45 6.57 8.74
CA GLY A 174 -16.56 6.44 9.70
C GLY A 174 -16.85 4.98 10.06
N CYS A 175 -15.81 4.16 10.25
CA CYS A 175 -15.97 2.73 10.56
C CYS A 175 -15.08 2.30 11.73
N GLY A 176 -15.18 1.03 12.15
CA GLY A 176 -14.35 0.48 13.21
C GLY A 176 -13.04 -0.13 12.74
N VAL A 177 -12.18 -0.45 13.68
CA VAL A 177 -10.93 -1.22 13.51
C VAL A 177 -11.14 -2.62 14.06
N THR A 178 -10.73 -3.64 13.29
CA THR A 178 -10.57 -5.02 13.79
C THR A 178 -9.08 -5.32 13.94
N ALA A 179 -8.59 -5.33 15.18
CA ALA A 179 -7.21 -5.63 15.52
C ALA A 179 -7.01 -7.15 15.64
N VAL A 180 -6.22 -7.72 14.74
CA VAL A 180 -5.93 -9.16 14.70
C VAL A 180 -4.56 -9.42 15.29
N HIS A 181 -4.47 -10.26 16.30
CA HIS A 181 -3.23 -10.68 16.92
C HIS A 181 -3.06 -12.20 16.84
N VAL A 182 -1.87 -12.64 16.43
CA VAL A 182 -1.53 -14.07 16.40
C VAL A 182 -0.89 -14.47 17.71
N ARG A 183 -1.47 -15.49 18.36
CA ARG A 183 -0.95 -16.01 19.61
C ARG A 183 0.41 -16.68 19.38
N GLU A 184 1.41 -16.24 20.14
CA GLU A 184 2.71 -16.89 20.17
C GLU A 184 2.71 -18.05 21.16
N ALA A 185 3.31 -19.18 20.80
CA ALA A 185 3.43 -20.32 21.69
C ALA A 185 4.18 -19.93 22.97
N GLY A 186 3.51 -20.03 24.13
CA GLY A 186 4.06 -19.71 25.45
C GLY A 186 4.04 -18.24 25.87
N GLY A 187 3.37 -17.35 25.12
CA GLY A 187 3.29 -15.92 25.41
C GLY A 187 1.95 -15.47 25.96
N ASP A 188 1.96 -14.47 26.85
CA ASP A 188 0.81 -13.71 27.26
C ASP A 188 0.37 -12.76 26.14
N THR A 189 -0.82 -12.95 25.63
CA THR A 189 -1.27 -12.35 24.36
C THR A 189 -2.30 -11.25 24.54
N GLY A 190 -3.08 -11.30 25.57
CA GLY A 190 -4.17 -10.33 25.82
C GLY A 190 -3.62 -8.96 26.22
N ASP A 191 -2.74 -8.93 27.19
CA ASP A 191 -2.23 -7.68 27.80
C ASP A 191 -1.39 -6.86 26.82
N ARG A 192 -0.64 -7.51 25.92
CA ARG A 192 0.17 -6.81 24.93
C ARG A 192 -0.67 -6.14 23.84
N LEU A 193 -1.72 -6.81 23.39
CA LEU A 193 -2.66 -6.25 22.44
C LEU A 193 -3.41 -5.09 23.05
N ASP A 194 -3.90 -5.27 24.27
CA ASP A 194 -4.63 -4.25 25.01
C ASP A 194 -3.78 -3.00 25.27
N THR A 195 -2.54 -3.20 25.70
CA THR A 195 -1.59 -2.09 25.88
C THR A 195 -1.33 -1.36 24.56
N ALA A 196 -1.12 -2.09 23.46
CA ALA A 196 -0.88 -1.48 22.17
C ALA A 196 -2.07 -0.69 21.63
N LEU A 197 -3.30 -1.13 21.95
CA LEU A 197 -4.52 -0.48 21.47
C LEU A 197 -4.94 0.71 22.36
N ALA A 198 -4.65 0.68 23.66
CA ALA A 198 -5.10 1.70 24.61
C ALA A 198 -4.64 3.10 24.21
N GLU A 199 -3.36 3.28 23.86
CA GLU A 199 -2.81 4.56 23.45
C GLU A 199 -3.52 5.17 22.22
N TRP A 200 -4.01 4.31 21.30
CA TRP A 200 -4.68 4.74 20.09
C TRP A 200 -6.17 4.96 20.31
N ALA A 201 -6.84 4.12 21.12
CA ALA A 201 -8.25 4.28 21.46
C ALA A 201 -8.51 5.63 22.15
N ASP A 202 -7.59 6.09 23.00
CA ASP A 202 -7.69 7.40 23.67
C ASP A 202 -7.57 8.57 22.68
N GLN A 203 -6.78 8.42 21.60
CA GLN A 203 -6.63 9.44 20.55
C GLN A 203 -7.81 9.47 19.56
N TRP A 204 -8.50 8.35 19.37
CA TRP A 204 -9.65 8.20 18.48
C TRP A 204 -10.84 7.56 19.20
N PRO A 205 -11.47 8.26 20.18
CA PRO A 205 -12.54 7.67 21.00
C PRO A 205 -13.79 7.26 20.21
N ASP A 206 -14.01 7.90 19.05
CA ASP A 206 -15.16 7.60 18.18
C ASP A 206 -14.94 6.40 17.26
N VAL A 207 -13.74 5.77 17.25
CA VAL A 207 -13.42 4.61 16.42
C VAL A 207 -13.61 3.33 17.25
N PRO A 208 -14.68 2.54 17.03
CA PRO A 208 -14.86 1.29 17.73
C PRO A 208 -13.78 0.27 17.36
N VAL A 209 -13.28 -0.47 18.35
CA VAL A 209 -12.20 -1.44 18.18
C VAL A 209 -12.66 -2.83 18.59
N ASP A 210 -12.68 -3.75 17.62
CA ASP A 210 -12.88 -5.18 17.85
C ASP A 210 -11.50 -5.87 17.95
N ARG A 211 -11.36 -6.80 18.88
CA ARG A 211 -10.14 -7.57 19.11
C ARG A 211 -10.35 -9.01 18.65
N LEU A 212 -9.41 -9.51 17.86
CA LEU A 212 -9.40 -10.88 17.40
C LEU A 212 -8.04 -11.51 17.67
N VAL A 213 -8.01 -12.49 18.58
CA VAL A 213 -6.82 -13.30 18.83
C VAL A 213 -7.01 -14.65 18.14
N ILE A 214 -6.04 -15.02 17.31
CA ILE A 214 -6.07 -16.24 16.49
C ILE A 214 -4.81 -17.08 16.71
N ASP A 215 -4.87 -18.35 16.39
CA ASP A 215 -3.72 -19.21 16.36
C ASP A 215 -3.01 -19.15 14.97
N GLU A 216 -1.76 -19.64 14.89
CA GLU A 216 -0.95 -19.50 13.67
C GLU A 216 -1.56 -20.22 12.45
N ASP A 217 -2.22 -21.34 12.66
CA ASP A 217 -2.93 -22.11 11.63
C ASP A 217 -4.19 -21.42 11.10
N GLU A 218 -4.76 -20.48 11.83
CA GLU A 218 -5.94 -19.70 11.44
C GLU A 218 -5.58 -18.46 10.58
N VAL A 219 -4.29 -18.10 10.48
CA VAL A 219 -3.84 -16.87 9.81
C VAL A 219 -4.35 -16.79 8.37
N ALA A 220 -4.14 -17.84 7.56
CA ALA A 220 -4.53 -17.83 6.16
C ALA A 220 -6.04 -17.68 5.98
N TYR A 221 -6.83 -18.39 6.78
CA TYR A 221 -8.29 -18.28 6.78
C TYR A 221 -8.76 -16.88 7.21
N THR A 222 -8.15 -16.32 8.24
CA THR A 222 -8.50 -15.00 8.77
C THR A 222 -8.21 -13.90 7.76
N ILE A 223 -7.05 -13.95 7.08
CA ILE A 223 -6.68 -12.99 6.03
C ILE A 223 -7.64 -13.11 4.84
N ASP A 224 -7.99 -14.31 4.39
CA ASP A 224 -8.95 -14.50 3.30
C ASP A 224 -10.31 -13.91 3.67
N ARG A 225 -10.80 -14.20 4.88
CA ARG A 225 -12.07 -13.66 5.39
C ARG A 225 -12.04 -12.14 5.52
N ALA A 226 -10.98 -11.57 6.09
CA ALA A 226 -10.79 -10.12 6.21
C ALA A 226 -10.75 -9.45 4.83
N SER A 227 -10.03 -10.05 3.87
CA SER A 227 -9.93 -9.54 2.50
C SER A 227 -11.28 -9.39 1.79
N ARG A 228 -12.28 -10.17 2.18
CA ARG A 228 -13.64 -10.14 1.59
C ARG A 228 -14.63 -9.25 2.33
N ARG A 229 -14.37 -8.93 3.61
CA ARG A 229 -15.34 -8.27 4.49
C ARG A 229 -14.91 -6.90 4.97
N CYS A 230 -13.61 -6.65 5.01
CA CYS A 230 -13.04 -5.38 5.41
C CYS A 230 -12.90 -4.45 4.21
N ARG A 231 -12.85 -3.15 4.47
CA ARG A 231 -12.58 -2.15 3.41
C ARG A 231 -11.09 -1.98 3.14
N LEU A 232 -10.25 -2.29 4.12
CA LEU A 232 -8.80 -2.21 4.03
C LEU A 232 -8.19 -3.23 4.99
N LEU A 233 -7.15 -3.92 4.55
CA LEU A 233 -6.30 -4.75 5.39
C LEU A 233 -4.96 -4.07 5.57
N ILE A 234 -4.52 -3.89 6.81
CA ILE A 234 -3.24 -3.28 7.13
C ILE A 234 -2.34 -4.29 7.81
N ALA A 235 -1.12 -4.42 7.33
CA ALA A 235 -0.12 -5.29 7.92
C ALA A 235 1.24 -4.59 8.01
N GLY A 236 1.95 -4.81 9.12
CA GLY A 236 3.35 -4.45 9.22
C GLY A 236 4.20 -5.43 8.40
N ARG A 237 5.24 -4.93 7.74
CA ARG A 237 6.24 -5.78 7.11
C ARG A 237 7.20 -6.31 8.18
N GLY A 238 6.84 -7.44 8.80
CA GLY A 238 7.61 -8.06 9.88
C GLY A 238 8.95 -8.63 9.42
N ARG A 239 9.87 -8.85 10.37
CA ARG A 239 11.19 -9.45 10.10
C ARG A 239 11.11 -10.86 9.49
N LYS A 240 10.05 -11.60 9.72
CA LYS A 240 9.82 -12.95 9.20
C LYS A 240 8.97 -12.99 7.93
N GLY A 241 8.58 -11.83 7.36
CA GLY A 241 7.86 -11.74 6.09
C GLY A 241 6.46 -12.38 6.06
N TRP A 242 6.04 -13.10 7.14
CA TRP A 242 4.82 -13.89 7.13
C TRP A 242 3.57 -13.07 6.78
N SER A 243 3.50 -11.82 7.21
CA SER A 243 2.37 -10.94 6.92
C SER A 243 2.26 -10.60 5.43
N VAL A 244 3.40 -10.41 4.75
CA VAL A 244 3.44 -10.17 3.30
C VAL A 244 3.09 -11.46 2.55
N GLU A 245 3.72 -12.58 2.91
CA GLU A 245 3.49 -13.88 2.27
C GLU A 245 2.07 -14.39 2.49
N ALA A 246 1.54 -14.28 3.71
CA ALA A 246 0.18 -14.69 4.00
C ALA A 246 -0.85 -13.85 3.22
N VAL A 247 -0.64 -12.53 3.13
CA VAL A 247 -1.49 -11.65 2.32
C VAL A 247 -1.29 -11.90 0.82
N TYR A 248 -0.07 -12.19 0.39
CA TYR A 248 0.27 -12.56 -0.97
C TYR A 248 -0.46 -13.83 -1.42
N ASN A 249 -0.45 -14.86 -0.58
CA ASN A 249 -1.05 -16.16 -0.89
C ASN A 249 -2.58 -16.18 -0.75
N SER A 250 -3.17 -15.24 -0.01
CA SER A 250 -4.63 -15.19 0.22
C SER A 250 -5.46 -14.84 -1.02
N GLY A 251 -4.85 -14.28 -2.06
CA GLY A 251 -5.54 -13.92 -3.33
C GLY A 251 -5.78 -15.10 -4.29
N GLY A 252 -5.11 -16.23 -4.11
CA GLY A 252 -5.04 -17.30 -5.11
C GLY A 252 -6.26 -18.20 -5.25
N VAL A 253 -7.20 -18.19 -4.30
CA VAL A 253 -8.36 -19.11 -4.31
C VAL A 253 -9.63 -18.47 -4.85
N ALA A 254 -9.67 -17.16 -4.99
CA ALA A 254 -10.88 -16.43 -5.34
C ALA A 254 -10.87 -15.93 -6.77
N GLY A 255 -10.98 -16.83 -7.72
CA GLY A 255 -11.21 -16.47 -9.12
C GLY A 255 -12.31 -15.40 -9.24
N GLY A 256 -11.96 -14.21 -9.74
CA GLY A 256 -12.89 -13.15 -10.09
C GLY A 256 -13.56 -12.39 -8.94
N ARG A 257 -13.18 -12.56 -7.68
CA ARG A 257 -13.75 -11.82 -6.55
C ARG A 257 -12.93 -10.58 -6.20
N GLN A 258 -13.62 -9.47 -6.07
CA GLN A 258 -13.04 -8.22 -5.57
C GLN A 258 -12.61 -8.40 -4.10
N LEU A 259 -11.35 -8.12 -3.83
CA LEU A 259 -10.77 -8.16 -2.48
C LEU A 259 -10.44 -6.74 -2.04
N CYS A 260 -10.49 -6.47 -0.74
CA CYS A 260 -10.11 -5.17 -0.23
C CYS A 260 -8.62 -4.88 -0.51
N PRO A 261 -8.23 -3.60 -0.66
CA PRO A 261 -6.83 -3.24 -0.78
C PRO A 261 -6.03 -3.63 0.47
N VAL A 262 -4.72 -3.74 0.30
CA VAL A 262 -3.79 -4.05 1.39
C VAL A 262 -2.78 -2.92 1.52
N LEU A 263 -2.63 -2.38 2.74
CA LEU A 263 -1.57 -1.44 3.08
C LEU A 263 -0.47 -2.18 3.86
N LEU A 264 0.71 -2.25 3.28
CA LEU A 264 1.90 -2.77 3.93
C LEU A 264 2.73 -1.63 4.49
N VAL A 265 2.99 -1.65 5.79
CA VAL A 265 3.76 -0.61 6.48
C VAL A 265 5.15 -1.14 6.80
N PRO A 266 6.24 -0.52 6.32
CA PRO A 266 7.58 -0.98 6.61
C PRO A 266 7.95 -0.78 8.08
N PRO A 267 8.85 -1.63 8.64
CA PRO A 267 9.32 -1.47 10.01
C PRO A 267 10.04 -0.12 10.16
N GLY A 268 9.80 0.53 11.30
CA GLY A 268 10.43 1.83 11.59
C GLY A 268 9.88 3.01 10.78
N TRP A 269 8.80 2.84 10.02
CA TRP A 269 8.15 3.96 9.35
C TRP A 269 7.72 5.00 10.39
N PRO A 270 8.16 6.26 10.26
CA PRO A 270 7.94 7.25 11.30
C PRO A 270 6.46 7.59 11.44
N VAL A 271 6.01 7.65 12.67
CA VAL A 271 4.72 8.20 13.04
C VAL A 271 4.78 9.71 12.78
N GLY A 272 4.40 10.15 11.57
CA GLY A 272 4.49 11.54 11.16
C GLY A 272 5.12 11.81 9.78
N GLY A 273 5.46 10.76 9.00
CA GLY A 273 5.86 10.91 7.59
C GLY A 273 7.29 11.42 7.34
N ARG A 274 8.18 11.39 8.33
CA ARG A 274 9.62 11.61 8.09
C ARG A 274 10.30 10.31 7.69
N VAL A 275 10.89 10.27 6.51
CA VAL A 275 11.83 9.20 6.13
C VAL A 275 13.09 9.33 6.99
N PRO A 276 13.59 8.25 7.62
CA PRO A 276 14.88 8.27 8.29
C PRO A 276 15.98 8.64 7.28
N ALA A 277 16.87 9.55 7.65
CA ALA A 277 17.97 10.03 6.79
C ALA A 277 18.91 8.91 6.31
N GLU A 278 18.90 7.76 6.97
CA GLU A 278 19.73 6.59 6.60
C GLU A 278 19.22 5.83 5.37
N ALA A 279 17.93 5.95 5.02
CA ALA A 279 17.38 5.31 3.81
C ALA A 279 17.81 6.01 2.50
N SER A 280 18.46 7.17 2.58
CA SER A 280 18.89 7.98 1.43
C SER A 280 20.32 7.66 0.96
N ARG A 281 21.04 6.73 1.59
CA ARG A 281 22.35 6.30 1.09
C ARG A 281 22.17 5.23 0.02
N PRO A 282 22.56 5.47 -1.24
CA PRO A 282 22.67 4.41 -2.21
C PRO A 282 23.70 3.41 -1.68
N ALA A 283 23.33 2.12 -1.69
CA ALA A 283 24.32 1.06 -1.47
C ALA A 283 25.46 1.27 -2.44
N GLY A 284 26.63 1.63 -1.92
CA GLY A 284 27.83 1.76 -2.70
C GLY A 284 28.15 0.42 -3.35
N TYR A 285 28.49 0.49 -4.64
CA TYR A 285 29.05 -0.59 -5.44
C TYR A 285 30.41 -1.01 -4.87
#